data_75c294a5421ac74583df7c02c8eaed71
#
_entry.id   75c294a5421ac74583df7c02c8eaed71
#
_cell.length_a   1.000
_cell.length_b   1.000
_cell.length_c   1.000
_cell.angle_alpha   90.00
_cell.angle_beta   90.00
_cell.angle_gamma   90.00
#
_symmetry.space_group_name_H-M   'P 1'
#
loop_
_entity.id
_entity.type
_entity.pdbx_description
1 polymer ?
#
loop_
_entity_poly.entity_id
_entity_poly.type
_entity_poly.pdbx_seq_one_letter_code
_entity_poly.pdbx_strand_id
1 'polypeptide(L)'
;YEIGLGIPAEPLFRSYLMADEYLSGDVRAKLRVAENMAKVNPAFEVNAEALRKVQPKDLTASEIDVRLGTTWLPPKYIQQFIFELLDTPYYYSYKIKVNYSHYTGEWNITGKSSDKGNVKANRTYGTTRINAYKIIEQTLNLKDVRIFDYEIDDNGKRTPVLNKKETAIAQAKQELIKQAFKDWIWTDPDRRTELTRLYNDKFNSIRPREYDGSHITLSGMNPEISLRPHQKNAVAHILYGGNTLLAHAVGAGKTFEMVAAAQESKRLGLCTKSLFVVPNHLTEQWAAEYLTLYPSANILVATKKDFETKNRKTFCGKIATGDYDAVIIGHSQFEKIPVSVERQIYLIEEQINDIVKGIEEAKRNNAERFTVKQMQKTQKSLKL
;
A
#
# COMPACT_ATOMS: atom_id res chain seq x y z
N TYR A 1 -23.15 8.31 -31.64
CA TYR A 1 -23.29 8.01 -30.20
C TYR A 1 -23.85 6.59 -30.09
N GLU A 2 -22.98 5.58 -30.05
CA GLU A 2 -23.38 4.27 -29.57
C GLU A 2 -23.56 4.40 -28.05
N ILE A 3 -24.81 4.37 -27.62
CA ILE A 3 -25.15 4.12 -26.21
C ILE A 3 -24.67 2.69 -25.95
N GLY A 4 -23.48 2.57 -25.36
CA GLY A 4 -22.96 1.28 -24.98
C GLY A 4 -23.97 0.60 -24.08
N LEU A 5 -24.52 -0.52 -24.53
CA LEU A 5 -25.38 -1.38 -23.72
C LEU A 5 -24.62 -1.71 -22.44
N GLY A 6 -25.10 -1.21 -21.31
CA GLY A 6 -24.50 -1.50 -20.03
C GLY A 6 -24.45 -3.01 -19.78
N ILE A 7 -23.30 -3.50 -19.37
CA ILE A 7 -23.13 -4.93 -19.04
C ILE A 7 -23.68 -5.13 -17.61
N PRO A 8 -24.58 -6.12 -17.35
CA PRO A 8 -25.09 -6.39 -16.00
C PRO A 8 -23.96 -6.70 -15.04
N ALA A 9 -23.82 -5.92 -13.96
CA ALA A 9 -22.69 -6.03 -13.04
C ALA A 9 -22.88 -7.16 -12.00
N GLU A 10 -24.09 -7.35 -11.54
CA GLU A 10 -24.45 -8.44 -10.60
C GLU A 10 -25.94 -8.81 -10.72
N PRO A 11 -26.29 -10.10 -10.52
CA PRO A 11 -27.67 -10.57 -10.68
C PRO A 11 -28.64 -10.13 -9.58
N LEU A 12 -28.13 -9.78 -8.39
CA LEU A 12 -28.95 -9.35 -7.23
C LEU A 12 -29.33 -7.88 -7.28
N PHE A 13 -28.52 -7.05 -7.94
CA PHE A 13 -28.78 -5.65 -8.15
C PHE A 13 -28.82 -5.43 -9.66
N ARG A 14 -29.94 -5.09 -10.23
CA ARG A 14 -30.10 -4.72 -11.66
C ARG A 14 -29.36 -3.42 -11.99
N SER A 15 -28.05 -3.39 -11.70
CA SER A 15 -27.19 -2.26 -12.00
C SER A 15 -26.48 -2.53 -13.32
N TYR A 16 -26.48 -1.54 -14.18
CA TYR A 16 -25.70 -1.53 -15.42
C TYR A 16 -24.49 -0.62 -15.21
N LEU A 17 -23.31 -1.10 -15.55
CA LEU A 17 -22.09 -0.32 -15.58
C LEU A 17 -21.70 -0.04 -17.04
N MET A 18 -21.02 1.07 -17.29
CA MET A 18 -20.43 1.31 -18.60
C MET A 18 -19.35 0.26 -18.88
N ALA A 19 -19.17 -0.11 -20.14
CA ALA A 19 -18.26 -1.19 -20.53
C ALA A 19 -16.81 -0.92 -20.07
N ASP A 20 -16.33 0.32 -20.19
CA ASP A 20 -15.00 0.74 -19.76
C ASP A 20 -14.79 0.58 -18.24
N GLU A 21 -15.83 0.85 -17.45
CA GLU A 21 -15.82 0.66 -15.99
C GLU A 21 -15.90 -0.83 -15.63
N TYR A 22 -16.80 -1.58 -16.27
CA TYR A 22 -16.95 -3.01 -16.02
C TYR A 22 -15.69 -3.80 -16.38
N LEU A 23 -15.06 -3.48 -17.53
CA LEU A 23 -13.86 -4.14 -18.04
C LEU A 23 -12.54 -3.58 -17.47
N SER A 24 -12.59 -2.92 -16.34
CA SER A 24 -11.45 -2.39 -15.57
C SER A 24 -11.48 -2.88 -14.12
N GLY A 25 -10.48 -2.52 -13.33
CA GLY A 25 -10.33 -3.01 -11.95
C GLY A 25 -9.86 -4.46 -11.91
N ASP A 26 -10.29 -5.24 -10.91
CA ASP A 26 -9.92 -6.67 -10.80
C ASP A 26 -10.70 -7.51 -11.82
N VAL A 27 -10.19 -7.53 -13.05
CA VAL A 27 -10.82 -8.24 -14.17
C VAL A 27 -10.73 -9.78 -14.03
N ARG A 28 -9.78 -10.30 -13.23
CA ARG A 28 -9.70 -11.75 -12.96
C ARG A 28 -10.81 -12.19 -12.02
N ALA A 29 -11.03 -11.45 -10.93
CA ALA A 29 -12.14 -11.74 -10.02
C ALA A 29 -13.48 -11.58 -10.74
N LYS A 30 -13.66 -10.52 -11.52
CA LYS A 30 -14.87 -10.29 -12.31
C LYS A 30 -15.12 -11.43 -13.31
N LEU A 31 -14.07 -11.94 -13.99
CA LEU A 31 -14.22 -13.07 -14.92
C LEU A 31 -14.69 -14.33 -14.19
N ARG A 32 -14.10 -14.68 -13.06
CA ARG A 32 -14.54 -15.83 -12.25
C ARG A 32 -16.02 -15.73 -11.85
N VAL A 33 -16.46 -14.56 -11.46
CA VAL A 33 -17.88 -14.31 -11.14
C VAL A 33 -18.75 -14.45 -12.38
N ALA A 34 -18.37 -13.82 -13.49
CA ALA A 34 -19.13 -13.87 -14.74
C ALA A 34 -19.27 -15.31 -15.30
N GLU A 35 -18.20 -16.11 -15.27
CA GLU A 35 -18.22 -17.51 -15.68
C GLU A 35 -19.11 -18.39 -14.80
N ASN A 36 -19.09 -18.15 -13.48
CA ASN A 36 -19.99 -18.87 -12.56
C ASN A 36 -21.46 -18.47 -12.79
N MET A 37 -21.71 -17.20 -13.08
CA MET A 37 -23.06 -16.71 -13.38
C MET A 37 -23.56 -17.20 -14.74
N ALA A 38 -22.71 -17.31 -15.75
CA ALA A 38 -23.04 -17.84 -17.05
C ALA A 38 -23.51 -19.31 -17.00
N LYS A 39 -22.98 -20.10 -16.05
CA LYS A 39 -23.48 -21.48 -15.80
C LYS A 39 -24.92 -21.51 -15.29
N VAL A 40 -25.35 -20.46 -14.57
CA VAL A 40 -26.72 -20.35 -14.02
C VAL A 40 -27.66 -19.67 -15.01
N ASN A 41 -27.17 -18.63 -15.69
CA ASN A 41 -27.91 -17.86 -16.67
C ASN A 41 -27.04 -17.54 -17.89
N PRO A 42 -27.34 -18.16 -19.07
CA PRO A 42 -26.55 -17.95 -20.31
C PRO A 42 -26.44 -16.49 -20.77
N ALA A 43 -27.34 -15.60 -20.34
CA ALA A 43 -27.26 -14.17 -20.66
C ALA A 43 -25.95 -13.51 -20.16
N PHE A 44 -25.29 -14.07 -19.15
CA PHE A 44 -24.01 -13.57 -18.65
C PHE A 44 -22.78 -14.05 -19.44
N GLU A 45 -22.95 -14.90 -20.48
CA GLU A 45 -21.83 -15.31 -21.33
C GLU A 45 -21.19 -14.12 -22.04
N VAL A 46 -21.99 -13.13 -22.44
CA VAL A 46 -21.49 -11.87 -23.02
C VAL A 46 -20.50 -11.18 -22.08
N ASN A 47 -20.77 -11.18 -20.78
CA ASN A 47 -19.89 -10.61 -19.75
C ASN A 47 -18.58 -11.39 -19.65
N ALA A 48 -18.66 -12.73 -19.63
CA ALA A 48 -17.49 -13.59 -19.57
C ALA A 48 -16.61 -13.45 -20.81
N GLU A 49 -17.20 -13.44 -22.01
CA GLU A 49 -16.47 -13.21 -23.26
C GLU A 49 -15.76 -11.86 -23.31
N ALA A 50 -16.44 -10.79 -22.90
CA ALA A 50 -15.85 -9.46 -22.86
C ALA A 50 -14.68 -9.40 -21.86
N LEU A 51 -14.82 -10.00 -20.67
CA LEU A 51 -13.79 -10.06 -19.65
C LEU A 51 -12.60 -10.94 -20.06
N ARG A 52 -12.81 -12.05 -20.81
CA ARG A 52 -11.70 -12.88 -21.35
C ARG A 52 -10.80 -12.08 -22.28
N LYS A 53 -11.36 -11.17 -23.10
CA LYS A 53 -10.59 -10.35 -24.06
C LYS A 53 -9.67 -9.33 -23.38
N VAL A 54 -9.97 -8.93 -22.16
CA VAL A 54 -9.24 -7.87 -21.44
C VAL A 54 -8.37 -8.39 -20.32
N GLN A 55 -8.20 -9.71 -20.19
CA GLN A 55 -7.33 -10.29 -19.18
C GLN A 55 -5.88 -9.85 -19.36
N PRO A 56 -5.17 -9.45 -18.29
CA PRO A 56 -3.75 -9.19 -18.38
C PRO A 56 -3.01 -10.49 -18.72
N LYS A 57 -1.96 -10.39 -19.51
CA LYS A 57 -1.08 -11.52 -19.81
C LYS A 57 -0.43 -12.03 -18.54
N ASP A 58 -0.43 -13.34 -18.33
CA ASP A 58 0.21 -13.94 -17.18
C ASP A 58 1.72 -13.74 -17.23
N LEU A 59 2.26 -13.28 -16.09
CA LEU A 59 3.69 -13.25 -15.85
C LEU A 59 4.18 -14.68 -15.59
N THR A 60 5.33 -14.99 -16.17
CA THR A 60 6.03 -16.26 -15.96
C THR A 60 6.91 -16.21 -14.70
N ALA A 61 7.35 -17.36 -14.22
CA ALA A 61 8.24 -17.43 -13.05
C ALA A 61 9.55 -16.62 -13.22
N SER A 62 10.04 -16.48 -14.44
CA SER A 62 11.25 -15.70 -14.75
C SER A 62 11.02 -14.18 -14.71
N GLU A 63 9.77 -13.74 -14.84
CA GLU A 63 9.39 -12.33 -14.76
C GLU A 63 8.99 -11.89 -13.36
N ILE A 64 8.86 -12.84 -12.42
CA ILE A 64 8.46 -12.59 -11.04
C ILE A 64 9.68 -12.58 -10.13
N ASP A 65 10.06 -11.41 -9.61
CA ASP A 65 11.13 -11.30 -8.60
C ASP A 65 10.59 -11.68 -7.21
N VAL A 66 11.19 -12.70 -6.60
CA VAL A 66 10.82 -13.17 -5.26
C VAL A 66 12.04 -13.12 -4.34
N ARG A 67 11.89 -12.45 -3.21
CA ARG A 67 12.93 -12.34 -2.19
C ARG A 67 12.48 -13.02 -0.90
N LEU A 68 13.44 -13.51 -0.14
CA LEU A 68 13.17 -14.00 1.20
C LEU A 68 12.64 -12.86 2.08
N GLY A 69 11.45 -13.02 2.65
CA GLY A 69 10.73 -11.97 3.40
C GLY A 69 9.57 -11.32 2.66
N THR A 70 9.32 -11.70 1.41
CA THR A 70 8.14 -11.25 0.66
C THR A 70 6.85 -11.69 1.36
N THR A 71 5.97 -10.75 1.67
CA THR A 71 4.78 -10.99 2.51
C THR A 71 3.64 -11.74 1.81
N TRP A 72 3.65 -11.81 0.48
CA TRP A 72 2.64 -12.55 -0.27
C TRP A 72 2.89 -14.05 -0.33
N LEU A 73 4.13 -14.46 -0.03
CA LEU A 73 4.54 -15.86 -0.08
C LEU A 73 3.94 -16.63 1.12
N PRO A 74 3.25 -17.75 0.89
CA PRO A 74 2.71 -18.55 1.98
C PRO A 74 3.80 -19.07 2.92
N PRO A 75 3.59 -18.99 4.26
CA PRO A 75 4.58 -19.46 5.25
C PRO A 75 5.02 -20.91 5.07
N LYS A 76 4.16 -21.76 4.48
CA LYS A 76 4.47 -23.17 4.17
C LYS A 76 5.73 -23.31 3.30
N TYR A 77 5.92 -22.42 2.32
CA TYR A 77 7.09 -22.47 1.43
C TYR A 77 8.38 -22.00 2.11
N ILE A 78 8.27 -21.02 2.99
CA ILE A 78 9.42 -20.62 3.81
C ILE A 78 9.82 -21.76 4.75
N GLN A 79 8.86 -22.44 5.36
CA GLN A 79 9.11 -23.61 6.21
C GLN A 79 9.76 -24.76 5.41
N GLN A 80 9.25 -25.05 4.23
CA GLN A 80 9.81 -26.05 3.31
C GLN A 80 11.25 -25.70 2.93
N PHE A 81 11.50 -24.45 2.54
CA PHE A 81 12.86 -23.98 2.24
C PHE A 81 13.82 -24.18 3.40
N ILE A 82 13.41 -23.82 4.63
CA ILE A 82 14.24 -23.98 5.83
C ILE A 82 14.60 -25.45 6.04
N PHE A 83 13.63 -26.35 5.88
CA PHE A 83 13.84 -27.78 6.13
C PHE A 83 14.75 -28.41 5.07
N GLU A 84 14.59 -28.04 3.81
CA GLU A 84 15.46 -28.51 2.73
C GLU A 84 16.86 -27.90 2.83
N LEU A 85 16.99 -26.60 3.10
CA LEU A 85 18.29 -25.93 3.24
C LEU A 85 19.14 -26.49 4.37
N LEU A 86 18.50 -26.76 5.51
CA LEU A 86 19.17 -27.18 6.74
C LEU A 86 19.18 -28.70 6.93
N ASP A 87 18.62 -29.50 6.01
CA ASP A 87 18.32 -30.92 6.19
C ASP A 87 17.62 -31.22 7.52
N THR A 88 16.68 -30.34 7.90
CA THR A 88 15.91 -30.50 9.14
C THR A 88 14.97 -31.71 9.01
N PRO A 89 15.05 -32.73 9.88
CA PRO A 89 14.15 -33.87 9.80
C PRO A 89 12.68 -33.47 9.92
N TYR A 90 11.83 -34.03 9.06
CA TYR A 90 10.41 -33.66 8.96
C TYR A 90 9.64 -33.83 10.29
N TYR A 91 10.06 -34.72 11.17
CA TYR A 91 9.43 -34.89 12.49
C TYR A 91 9.58 -33.63 13.39
N TYR A 92 10.43 -32.65 13.04
CA TYR A 92 10.45 -31.36 13.72
C TYR A 92 9.37 -30.37 13.23
N SER A 93 8.61 -30.71 12.17
CA SER A 93 7.58 -29.83 11.60
C SER A 93 6.46 -29.43 12.58
N TYR A 94 6.22 -30.23 13.62
CA TYR A 94 5.27 -29.88 14.67
C TYR A 94 5.84 -28.89 15.70
N LYS A 95 7.19 -28.77 15.85
CA LYS A 95 7.85 -27.83 16.76
C LYS A 95 8.32 -26.57 16.07
N ILE A 96 8.97 -26.71 14.90
CA ILE A 96 9.53 -25.60 14.15
C ILE A 96 8.46 -25.15 13.14
N LYS A 97 7.88 -23.97 13.38
CA LYS A 97 6.85 -23.40 12.49
C LYS A 97 7.22 -21.99 12.10
N VAL A 98 6.92 -21.65 10.86
CA VAL A 98 7.04 -20.31 10.32
C VAL A 98 5.65 -19.66 10.27
N ASN A 99 5.54 -18.49 10.86
CA ASN A 99 4.30 -17.71 10.88
C ASN A 99 4.56 -16.30 10.40
N TYR A 100 3.56 -15.71 9.74
CA TYR A 100 3.54 -14.30 9.37
C TYR A 100 2.31 -13.63 9.99
N SER A 101 2.50 -12.49 10.64
CA SER A 101 1.40 -11.70 11.18
C SER A 101 1.09 -10.54 10.26
N HIS A 102 -0.13 -10.49 9.73
CA HIS A 102 -0.61 -9.37 8.92
C HIS A 102 -0.77 -8.06 9.73
N TYR A 103 -0.95 -8.15 11.05
CA TYR A 103 -1.13 -6.98 11.91
C TYR A 103 0.19 -6.32 12.30
N THR A 104 1.22 -7.13 12.57
CA THR A 104 2.56 -6.60 12.93
C THR A 104 3.47 -6.46 11.73
N GLY A 105 3.15 -7.12 10.60
CA GLY A 105 4.03 -7.21 9.45
C GLY A 105 5.28 -8.06 9.69
N GLU A 106 5.31 -8.85 10.79
CA GLU A 106 6.51 -9.59 11.19
C GLU A 106 6.39 -11.09 10.92
N TRP A 107 7.52 -11.66 10.51
CA TRP A 107 7.75 -13.09 10.42
C TRP A 107 8.30 -13.62 11.74
N ASN A 108 7.86 -14.77 12.16
CA ASN A 108 8.35 -15.45 13.35
C ASN A 108 8.59 -16.93 13.07
N ILE A 109 9.74 -17.44 13.54
CA ILE A 109 10.06 -18.88 13.51
C ILE A 109 10.00 -19.38 14.93
N THR A 110 9.03 -20.24 15.25
CA THR A 110 8.92 -20.89 16.57
C THR A 110 9.81 -22.13 16.64
N GLY A 111 10.16 -22.57 17.83
CA GLY A 111 10.91 -23.82 18.04
C GLY A 111 12.35 -23.82 17.53
N LYS A 112 12.97 -22.66 17.28
CA LYS A 112 14.35 -22.49 16.76
C LYS A 112 15.43 -23.27 17.53
N SER A 113 15.17 -23.58 18.78
CA SER A 113 16.10 -24.33 19.63
C SER A 113 15.86 -25.85 19.65
N SER A 114 14.88 -26.35 18.91
CA SER A 114 14.56 -27.78 18.92
C SER A 114 15.62 -28.59 18.17
N ASP A 115 16.22 -28.03 17.11
CA ASP A 115 17.22 -28.68 16.24
C ASP A 115 18.65 -28.21 16.59
N LYS A 116 19.02 -28.32 17.89
CA LYS A 116 20.31 -27.82 18.38
C LYS A 116 21.54 -28.55 17.82
N GLY A 117 21.40 -29.82 17.45
CA GLY A 117 22.49 -30.66 16.93
C GLY A 117 22.77 -30.46 15.43
N ASN A 118 22.01 -29.66 14.74
CA ASN A 118 22.09 -29.50 13.31
C ASN A 118 23.37 -28.74 12.89
N VAL A 119 24.25 -29.44 12.19
CA VAL A 119 25.56 -28.90 11.73
C VAL A 119 25.34 -27.80 10.68
N LYS A 120 24.39 -28.00 9.74
CA LYS A 120 24.08 -26.96 8.72
C LYS A 120 23.58 -25.70 9.37
N ALA A 121 22.68 -25.82 10.37
CA ALA A 121 22.13 -24.67 11.08
C ALA A 121 23.14 -23.91 11.92
N ASN A 122 24.16 -24.59 12.47
CA ASN A 122 25.12 -23.98 13.39
C ASN A 122 26.46 -23.59 12.77
N ARG A 123 26.84 -24.19 11.61
CA ARG A 123 28.17 -23.97 10.98
C ARG A 123 28.05 -23.54 9.52
N THR A 124 27.27 -24.25 8.69
CA THR A 124 27.23 -23.99 7.24
C THR A 124 26.50 -22.67 6.97
N TYR A 125 25.29 -22.51 7.49
CA TYR A 125 24.44 -21.34 7.32
C TYR A 125 24.30 -20.50 8.61
N GLY A 126 24.93 -20.94 9.70
CA GLY A 126 25.02 -20.21 10.96
C GLY A 126 26.47 -19.96 11.36
N THR A 127 26.64 -19.38 12.53
CA THR A 127 27.93 -19.18 13.20
C THR A 127 27.85 -19.70 14.64
N THR A 128 28.99 -19.72 15.37
CA THR A 128 29.01 -20.05 16.80
C THR A 128 28.18 -19.09 17.65
N ARG A 129 27.93 -17.88 17.15
CA ARG A 129 27.23 -16.80 17.86
C ARG A 129 25.73 -16.71 17.52
N ILE A 130 25.37 -17.09 16.29
CA ILE A 130 23.99 -17.03 15.80
C ILE A 130 23.73 -18.20 14.85
N ASN A 131 22.64 -18.94 15.07
CA ASN A 131 22.25 -20.05 14.20
C ASN A 131 21.44 -19.57 12.97
N ALA A 132 21.38 -20.45 11.96
CA ALA A 132 20.69 -20.15 10.70
C ALA A 132 19.21 -19.78 10.88
N TYR A 133 18.46 -20.40 11.79
CA TYR A 133 17.05 -20.07 12.03
C TYR A 133 16.87 -18.61 12.45
N LYS A 134 17.77 -18.06 13.29
CA LYS A 134 17.75 -16.65 13.66
C LYS A 134 18.16 -15.73 12.51
N ILE A 135 19.17 -16.14 11.73
CA ILE A 135 19.59 -15.38 10.53
C ILE A 135 18.43 -15.31 9.54
N ILE A 136 17.78 -16.44 9.26
CA ILE A 136 16.60 -16.48 8.37
C ILE A 136 15.47 -15.60 8.90
N GLU A 137 15.16 -15.67 10.18
CA GLU A 137 14.10 -14.83 10.77
C GLU A 137 14.42 -13.33 10.67
N GLN A 138 15.66 -12.92 10.89
CA GLN A 138 16.06 -11.52 10.69
C GLN A 138 15.98 -11.14 9.20
N THR A 139 16.38 -12.03 8.31
CA THR A 139 16.27 -11.81 6.85
C THR A 139 14.83 -11.68 6.40
N LEU A 140 13.93 -12.52 6.90
CA LEU A 140 12.48 -12.44 6.63
C LEU A 140 11.90 -11.08 7.06
N ASN A 141 12.41 -10.53 8.15
CA ASN A 141 12.01 -9.22 8.68
C ASN A 141 12.84 -8.05 8.12
N LEU A 142 13.58 -8.26 7.03
CA LEU A 142 14.40 -7.26 6.35
C LEU A 142 15.44 -6.59 7.27
N LYS A 143 15.93 -7.33 8.29
CA LYS A 143 16.93 -6.85 9.24
C LYS A 143 18.29 -7.43 8.88
N ASP A 144 19.32 -6.60 8.86
CA ASP A 144 20.70 -7.07 8.77
C ASP A 144 21.12 -7.68 10.09
N VAL A 145 21.81 -8.81 9.99
CA VAL A 145 22.34 -9.49 11.17
C VAL A 145 23.45 -8.66 11.81
N ARG A 146 23.35 -8.45 13.12
CA ARG A 146 24.35 -7.74 13.93
C ARG A 146 24.69 -8.56 15.16
N ILE A 147 25.97 -8.74 15.44
CA ILE A 147 26.49 -9.46 16.60
C ILE A 147 27.10 -8.46 17.58
N PHE A 148 26.69 -8.54 18.83
CA PHE A 148 27.14 -7.64 19.90
C PHE A 148 27.89 -8.45 20.94
N ASP A 149 29.02 -7.89 21.43
CA ASP A 149 29.67 -8.25 22.67
C ASP A 149 29.18 -7.33 23.78
N TYR A 150 29.33 -7.75 25.02
CA TYR A 150 28.94 -6.96 26.16
C TYR A 150 30.16 -6.57 26.96
N GLU A 151 30.45 -5.29 27.03
CA GLU A 151 31.47 -4.73 27.90
C GLU A 151 30.82 -4.28 29.22
N ILE A 152 31.51 -4.53 30.33
CA ILE A 152 31.06 -4.10 31.66
C ILE A 152 31.88 -2.85 32.00
N ASP A 153 31.20 -1.74 32.23
CA ASP A 153 31.83 -0.49 32.67
C ASP A 153 32.23 -0.57 34.16
N ASP A 154 32.98 0.41 34.65
CA ASP A 154 33.46 0.48 36.02
C ASP A 154 32.31 0.51 37.04
N ASN A 155 31.09 0.80 36.64
CA ASN A 155 29.86 0.81 37.44
C ASN A 155 29.08 -0.52 37.40
N GLY A 156 29.63 -1.56 36.76
CA GLY A 156 28.98 -2.87 36.58
C GLY A 156 27.86 -2.90 35.55
N LYS A 157 27.65 -1.85 34.75
CA LYS A 157 26.62 -1.77 33.72
C LYS A 157 27.11 -2.43 32.43
N ARG A 158 26.30 -3.35 31.88
CA ARG A 158 26.58 -4.02 30.61
C ARG A 158 26.16 -3.13 29.43
N THR A 159 27.12 -2.76 28.60
CA THR A 159 26.89 -2.01 27.36
C THR A 159 27.13 -2.91 26.13
N PRO A 160 26.20 -2.97 25.17
CA PRO A 160 26.39 -3.75 23.94
C PRO A 160 27.35 -3.02 23.00
N VAL A 161 28.44 -3.67 22.59
CA VAL A 161 29.40 -3.17 21.62
C VAL A 161 29.35 -4.03 20.37
N LEU A 162 29.26 -3.42 19.19
CA LEU A 162 29.15 -4.13 17.92
C LEU A 162 30.46 -4.86 17.59
N ASN A 163 30.41 -6.19 17.52
CA ASN A 163 31.53 -6.98 17.01
C ASN A 163 31.52 -7.00 15.48
N LYS A 164 32.33 -6.14 14.87
CA LYS A 164 32.40 -5.97 13.41
C LYS A 164 32.79 -7.26 12.68
N LYS A 165 33.75 -8.04 13.22
CA LYS A 165 34.24 -9.28 12.62
C LYS A 165 33.15 -10.36 12.58
N GLU A 166 32.54 -10.64 13.71
CA GLU A 166 31.47 -11.65 13.82
C GLU A 166 30.23 -11.22 13.03
N THR A 167 29.92 -9.91 13.01
CA THR A 167 28.85 -9.36 12.20
C THR A 167 29.09 -9.59 10.71
N ALA A 168 30.28 -9.33 10.19
CA ALA A 168 30.62 -9.56 8.78
C ALA A 168 30.49 -11.05 8.40
N ILE A 169 30.93 -11.96 9.26
CA ILE A 169 30.79 -13.42 9.05
C ILE A 169 29.29 -13.80 9.01
N ALA A 170 28.48 -13.29 9.94
CA ALA A 170 27.06 -13.58 9.97
C ALA A 170 26.30 -13.00 8.77
N GLN A 171 26.64 -11.80 8.31
CA GLN A 171 26.09 -11.19 7.09
C GLN A 171 26.49 -11.98 5.83
N ALA A 172 27.71 -12.51 5.74
CA ALA A 172 28.08 -13.40 4.64
C ALA A 172 27.20 -14.67 4.62
N LYS A 173 26.85 -15.25 5.79
CA LYS A 173 25.89 -16.36 5.87
C LYS A 173 24.49 -15.94 5.48
N GLN A 174 24.09 -14.73 5.83
CA GLN A 174 22.80 -14.16 5.42
C GLN A 174 22.69 -14.06 3.88
N GLU A 175 23.73 -13.60 3.20
CA GLU A 175 23.75 -13.53 1.73
C GLU A 175 23.74 -14.92 1.08
N LEU A 176 24.46 -15.90 1.64
CA LEU A 176 24.40 -17.30 1.18
C LEU A 176 22.97 -17.86 1.27
N ILE A 177 22.24 -17.56 2.35
CA ILE A 177 20.85 -18.00 2.54
C ILE A 177 19.93 -17.31 1.52
N LYS A 178 20.10 -16.01 1.28
CA LYS A 178 19.32 -15.27 0.28
C LYS A 178 19.52 -15.82 -1.12
N GLN A 179 20.77 -16.13 -1.48
CA GLN A 179 21.08 -16.73 -2.78
C GLN A 179 20.50 -18.14 -2.90
N ALA A 180 20.67 -18.97 -1.89
CA ALA A 180 20.09 -20.32 -1.87
C ALA A 180 18.55 -20.29 -2.03
N PHE A 181 17.88 -19.30 -1.45
CA PHE A 181 16.43 -19.13 -1.62
C PHE A 181 16.05 -18.76 -3.06
N LYS A 182 16.80 -17.85 -3.68
CA LYS A 182 16.59 -17.48 -5.09
C LYS A 182 16.70 -18.67 -6.02
N ASP A 183 17.71 -19.50 -5.80
CA ASP A 183 17.97 -20.68 -6.62
C ASP A 183 16.91 -21.76 -6.38
N TRP A 184 16.38 -21.86 -5.16
CA TRP A 184 15.45 -22.89 -4.74
C TRP A 184 13.99 -22.61 -5.15
N ILE A 185 13.54 -21.37 -5.10
CA ILE A 185 12.10 -21.05 -5.11
C ILE A 185 11.37 -21.54 -6.37
N TRP A 186 12.05 -21.53 -7.53
CA TRP A 186 11.46 -21.88 -8.81
C TRP A 186 11.88 -23.25 -9.36
N THR A 187 12.66 -24.06 -8.61
CA THR A 187 13.14 -25.35 -9.09
C THR A 187 12.05 -26.41 -9.17
N ASP A 188 11.16 -26.47 -8.20
CA ASP A 188 10.07 -27.43 -8.15
C ASP A 188 8.92 -27.00 -9.08
N PRO A 189 8.43 -27.86 -10.01
CA PRO A 189 7.41 -27.51 -10.98
C PRO A 189 6.06 -27.16 -10.35
N ASP A 190 5.63 -27.91 -9.32
CA ASP A 190 4.32 -27.72 -8.67
C ASP A 190 4.31 -26.41 -7.88
N ARG A 191 5.36 -26.17 -7.11
CA ARG A 191 5.58 -24.91 -6.40
C ARG A 191 5.64 -23.73 -7.36
N ARG A 192 6.36 -23.84 -8.45
CA ARG A 192 6.45 -22.83 -9.51
C ARG A 192 5.08 -22.50 -10.08
N THR A 193 4.29 -23.51 -10.42
CA THR A 193 2.94 -23.32 -10.97
C THR A 193 2.01 -22.65 -9.95
N GLU A 194 2.00 -23.11 -8.69
CA GLU A 194 1.15 -22.55 -7.64
C GLU A 194 1.53 -21.08 -7.34
N LEU A 195 2.83 -20.79 -7.19
CA LEU A 195 3.30 -19.44 -6.88
C LEU A 195 3.11 -18.45 -8.02
N THR A 196 3.35 -18.88 -9.26
CA THR A 196 3.09 -18.05 -10.45
C THR A 196 1.60 -17.69 -10.53
N ARG A 197 0.71 -18.66 -10.34
CA ARG A 197 -0.73 -18.41 -10.31
C ARG A 197 -1.11 -17.47 -9.16
N LEU A 198 -0.61 -17.72 -7.96
CA LEU A 198 -0.89 -16.89 -6.79
C LEU A 198 -0.45 -15.43 -7.00
N TYR A 199 0.72 -15.22 -7.62
CA TYR A 199 1.23 -13.90 -7.94
C TYR A 199 0.35 -13.17 -8.96
N ASN A 200 0.04 -13.85 -10.05
CA ASN A 200 -0.82 -13.27 -11.10
C ASN A 200 -2.22 -12.93 -10.55
N ASP A 201 -2.80 -13.79 -9.71
CA ASP A 201 -4.10 -13.56 -9.10
C ASP A 201 -4.09 -12.36 -8.13
N LYS A 202 -2.98 -12.13 -7.42
CA LYS A 202 -2.89 -11.04 -6.42
C LYS A 202 -2.41 -9.71 -7.00
N PHE A 203 -1.46 -9.73 -7.94
CA PHE A 203 -0.73 -8.52 -8.35
C PHE A 203 -0.83 -8.23 -9.86
N ASN A 204 -1.32 -9.17 -10.65
CA ASN A 204 -1.53 -9.02 -12.08
C ASN A 204 -3.00 -9.26 -12.44
N SER A 205 -3.92 -8.82 -11.57
CA SER A 205 -5.37 -8.98 -11.76
C SER A 205 -6.07 -7.70 -12.17
N ILE A 206 -5.38 -6.55 -12.01
CA ILE A 206 -5.99 -5.24 -12.19
C ILE A 206 -5.68 -4.69 -13.58
N ARG A 207 -6.73 -4.37 -14.32
CA ARG A 207 -6.66 -3.53 -15.52
C ARG A 207 -7.03 -2.09 -15.14
N PRO A 208 -6.12 -1.11 -15.32
CA PRO A 208 -6.47 0.29 -15.08
C PRO A 208 -7.60 0.72 -16.01
N ARG A 209 -8.53 1.53 -15.50
CA ARG A 209 -9.53 2.19 -16.32
C ARG A 209 -8.85 3.30 -17.12
N GLU A 210 -9.11 3.34 -18.42
CA GLU A 210 -8.66 4.42 -19.27
C GLU A 210 -9.73 5.52 -19.31
N TYR A 211 -9.30 6.76 -19.22
CA TYR A 211 -10.19 7.93 -19.24
C TYR A 211 -9.85 8.77 -20.47
N ASP A 212 -10.85 9.02 -21.30
CA ASP A 212 -10.75 9.94 -22.43
C ASP A 212 -11.40 11.28 -22.06
N GLY A 213 -10.59 12.33 -21.99
CA GLY A 213 -11.00 13.69 -21.72
C GLY A 213 -11.16 14.55 -22.99
N SER A 214 -11.09 13.97 -24.20
CA SER A 214 -11.12 14.70 -25.46
C SER A 214 -12.43 15.53 -25.62
N HIS A 215 -13.54 15.02 -25.08
CA HIS A 215 -14.87 15.64 -25.13
C HIS A 215 -15.06 16.76 -24.10
N ILE A 216 -14.14 16.92 -23.12
CA ILE A 216 -14.29 17.91 -22.06
C ILE A 216 -14.01 19.30 -22.61
N THR A 217 -14.99 20.19 -22.45
CA THR A 217 -14.88 21.61 -22.72
C THR A 217 -14.77 22.37 -21.40
N LEU A 218 -13.67 23.10 -21.24
CA LEU A 218 -13.33 23.80 -19.97
C LEU A 218 -13.82 25.26 -20.08
N SER A 219 -15.04 25.49 -19.65
CA SER A 219 -15.66 26.83 -19.67
C SER A 219 -14.99 27.80 -18.71
N GLY A 220 -14.75 29.04 -19.16
CA GLY A 220 -14.12 30.09 -18.34
C GLY A 220 -12.59 30.01 -18.24
N MET A 221 -11.98 28.98 -18.85
CA MET A 221 -10.53 28.89 -18.96
C MET A 221 -9.98 29.96 -19.90
N ASN A 222 -8.76 30.43 -19.64
CA ASN A 222 -8.05 31.37 -20.49
C ASN A 222 -7.94 30.81 -21.94
N PRO A 223 -8.46 31.50 -22.95
CA PRO A 223 -8.50 31.00 -24.32
C PRO A 223 -7.11 30.89 -24.98
N GLU A 224 -6.10 31.56 -24.42
CA GLU A 224 -4.72 31.47 -24.92
C GLU A 224 -4.02 30.18 -24.48
N ILE A 225 -4.61 29.46 -23.50
CA ILE A 225 -4.04 28.24 -22.95
C ILE A 225 -4.83 27.04 -23.46
N SER A 226 -4.13 26.05 -23.99
CA SER A 226 -4.71 24.76 -24.40
C SER A 226 -4.11 23.63 -23.58
N LEU A 227 -4.97 22.85 -22.92
CA LEU A 227 -4.53 21.66 -22.21
C LEU A 227 -4.14 20.56 -23.19
N ARG A 228 -3.03 19.88 -22.88
CA ARG A 228 -2.55 18.72 -23.64
C ARG A 228 -3.49 17.52 -23.45
N PRO A 229 -3.50 16.54 -24.38
CA PRO A 229 -4.40 15.37 -24.27
C PRO A 229 -4.29 14.64 -22.93
N HIS A 230 -3.08 14.38 -22.42
CA HIS A 230 -2.90 13.73 -21.13
C HIS A 230 -3.48 14.55 -19.96
N GLN A 231 -3.44 15.88 -20.02
CA GLN A 231 -4.03 16.74 -18.99
C GLN A 231 -5.55 16.67 -19.03
N LYS A 232 -6.16 16.66 -20.20
CA LYS A 232 -7.62 16.44 -20.34
C LYS A 232 -8.05 15.06 -19.84
N ASN A 233 -7.24 14.02 -20.11
CA ASN A 233 -7.49 12.67 -19.59
C ASN A 233 -7.36 12.62 -18.06
N ALA A 234 -6.42 13.37 -17.48
CA ALA A 234 -6.31 13.50 -16.03
C ALA A 234 -7.53 14.20 -15.42
N VAL A 235 -8.05 15.26 -16.07
CA VAL A 235 -9.31 15.91 -15.65
C VAL A 235 -10.46 14.91 -15.71
N ALA A 236 -10.60 14.14 -16.79
CA ALA A 236 -11.62 13.09 -16.91
C ALA A 236 -11.48 12.05 -15.79
N HIS A 237 -10.25 11.63 -15.48
CA HIS A 237 -9.99 10.69 -14.39
C HIS A 237 -10.46 11.24 -13.03
N ILE A 238 -10.19 12.50 -12.73
CA ILE A 238 -10.65 13.13 -11.47
C ILE A 238 -12.17 13.22 -11.43
N LEU A 239 -12.81 13.59 -12.54
CA LEU A 239 -14.27 13.77 -12.59
C LEU A 239 -15.06 12.46 -12.49
N TYR A 240 -14.56 11.39 -13.12
CA TYR A 240 -15.29 10.12 -13.26
C TYR A 240 -14.75 9.00 -12.39
N GLY A 241 -13.49 9.09 -11.92
CA GLY A 241 -12.81 8.03 -11.19
C GLY A 241 -12.85 8.15 -9.66
N GLY A 242 -13.25 9.28 -9.12
CA GLY A 242 -13.22 9.55 -7.68
C GLY A 242 -11.81 9.87 -7.18
N ASN A 243 -11.34 9.19 -6.13
CA ASN A 243 -9.99 9.40 -5.60
C ASN A 243 -8.92 9.09 -6.64
N THR A 244 -8.10 10.06 -6.99
CA THR A 244 -7.15 9.97 -8.11
C THR A 244 -5.73 10.31 -7.66
N LEU A 245 -4.75 9.50 -8.09
CA LEU A 245 -3.32 9.77 -7.96
C LEU A 245 -2.76 10.23 -9.31
N LEU A 246 -2.33 11.49 -9.39
CA LEU A 246 -1.64 12.03 -10.57
C LEU A 246 -0.13 11.80 -10.47
N ALA A 247 0.33 10.64 -10.92
CA ALA A 247 1.74 10.23 -10.88
C ALA A 247 2.54 10.68 -12.12
N HIS A 248 2.14 11.77 -12.76
CA HIS A 248 2.83 12.33 -13.93
C HIS A 248 4.23 12.85 -13.55
N ALA A 249 5.15 12.82 -14.52
CA ALA A 249 6.50 13.36 -14.34
C ALA A 249 6.48 14.85 -13.94
N VAL A 250 7.59 15.33 -13.37
CA VAL A 250 7.76 16.76 -13.07
C VAL A 250 7.73 17.54 -14.40
N GLY A 251 7.00 18.67 -14.42
CA GLY A 251 6.81 19.47 -15.63
C GLY A 251 5.67 19.05 -16.57
N ALA A 252 4.92 17.98 -16.23
CA ALA A 252 3.76 17.56 -17.03
C ALA A 252 2.55 18.51 -16.93
N GLY A 253 2.59 19.48 -15.99
CA GLY A 253 1.52 20.46 -15.81
C GLY A 253 0.41 20.00 -14.85
N LYS A 254 0.75 19.21 -13.83
CA LYS A 254 -0.21 18.70 -12.81
C LYS A 254 -1.03 19.79 -12.14
N THR A 255 -0.46 20.98 -11.92
CA THR A 255 -1.21 22.11 -11.35
C THR A 255 -2.43 22.47 -12.22
N PHE A 256 -2.23 22.55 -13.54
CA PHE A 256 -3.32 22.84 -14.47
C PHE A 256 -4.36 21.71 -14.54
N GLU A 257 -3.94 20.46 -14.42
CA GLU A 257 -4.86 19.31 -14.33
C GLU A 257 -5.78 19.43 -13.12
N MET A 258 -5.20 19.71 -11.94
CA MET A 258 -5.96 19.84 -10.69
C MET A 258 -6.85 21.07 -10.68
N VAL A 259 -6.37 22.20 -11.18
CA VAL A 259 -7.14 23.45 -11.25
C VAL A 259 -8.30 23.31 -12.23
N ALA A 260 -8.07 22.76 -13.43
CA ALA A 260 -9.13 22.54 -14.41
C ALA A 260 -10.18 21.56 -13.90
N ALA A 261 -9.76 20.46 -13.26
CA ALA A 261 -10.68 19.50 -12.65
C ALA A 261 -11.52 20.12 -11.52
N ALA A 262 -10.92 20.98 -10.70
CA ALA A 262 -11.63 21.67 -9.62
C ALA A 262 -12.72 22.63 -10.15
N GLN A 263 -12.39 23.43 -11.16
CA GLN A 263 -13.35 24.34 -11.79
C GLN A 263 -14.47 23.57 -12.50
N GLU A 264 -14.14 22.51 -13.21
CA GLU A 264 -15.13 21.69 -13.88
C GLU A 264 -16.02 20.94 -12.88
N SER A 265 -15.46 20.46 -11.77
CA SER A 265 -16.24 19.86 -10.67
C SER A 265 -17.24 20.84 -10.07
N LYS A 266 -16.85 22.11 -9.88
CA LYS A 266 -17.77 23.17 -9.43
C LYS A 266 -18.84 23.46 -10.48
N ARG A 267 -18.46 23.60 -11.76
CA ARG A 267 -19.39 23.86 -12.87
C ARG A 267 -20.44 22.74 -13.00
N LEU A 268 -20.04 21.50 -12.81
CA LEU A 268 -20.93 20.33 -12.85
C LEU A 268 -21.75 20.14 -11.56
N GLY A 269 -21.53 20.95 -10.53
CA GLY A 269 -22.21 20.83 -9.24
C GLY A 269 -21.76 19.65 -8.39
N LEU A 270 -20.60 19.03 -8.71
CA LEU A 270 -20.02 17.94 -7.94
C LEU A 270 -19.42 18.43 -6.62
N CYS A 271 -19.00 19.70 -6.56
CA CYS A 271 -18.57 20.38 -5.34
C CYS A 271 -18.95 21.85 -5.39
N THR A 272 -19.01 22.50 -4.22
CA THR A 272 -19.29 23.94 -4.10
C THR A 272 -18.01 24.77 -4.13
N LYS A 273 -16.92 24.24 -3.56
CA LYS A 273 -15.59 24.84 -3.57
C LYS A 273 -14.51 23.76 -3.40
N SER A 274 -13.32 24.01 -3.92
CA SER A 274 -12.19 23.10 -3.83
C SER A 274 -11.17 23.58 -2.82
N LEU A 275 -10.52 22.66 -2.10
CA LEU A 275 -9.43 22.94 -1.16
C LEU A 275 -8.12 22.38 -1.70
N PHE A 276 -7.15 23.25 -1.95
CA PHE A 276 -5.80 22.87 -2.36
C PHE A 276 -4.85 22.95 -1.16
N VAL A 277 -4.32 21.81 -0.76
CA VAL A 277 -3.32 21.73 0.31
C VAL A 277 -1.97 21.52 -0.34
N VAL A 278 -1.10 22.53 -0.23
CA VAL A 278 0.18 22.59 -0.96
C VAL A 278 1.34 22.84 -0.01
N PRO A 279 2.60 22.56 -0.41
CA PRO A 279 3.77 22.97 0.38
C PRO A 279 3.73 24.49 0.65
N ASN A 280 4.08 24.89 1.87
CA ASN A 280 3.90 26.27 2.34
C ASN A 280 4.57 27.36 1.44
N HIS A 281 5.67 27.02 0.78
CA HIS A 281 6.39 27.93 -0.10
C HIS A 281 5.79 28.04 -1.50
N LEU A 282 4.81 27.20 -1.84
CA LEU A 282 4.18 27.16 -3.17
C LEU A 282 2.80 27.82 -3.21
N THR A 283 2.27 28.30 -2.08
CA THR A 283 0.90 28.85 -2.01
C THR A 283 0.68 30.04 -2.96
N GLU A 284 1.62 30.96 -3.06
CA GLU A 284 1.54 32.12 -3.96
C GLU A 284 1.70 31.72 -5.43
N GLN A 285 2.62 30.79 -5.73
CA GLN A 285 2.79 30.26 -7.08
C GLN A 285 1.50 29.55 -7.55
N TRP A 286 0.88 28.73 -6.71
CA TRP A 286 -0.38 28.06 -7.02
C TRP A 286 -1.49 29.06 -7.30
N ALA A 287 -1.58 30.15 -6.52
CA ALA A 287 -2.55 31.20 -6.75
C ALA A 287 -2.35 31.89 -8.11
N ALA A 288 -1.10 32.19 -8.44
CA ALA A 288 -0.74 32.80 -9.73
C ALA A 288 -1.07 31.87 -10.91
N GLU A 289 -0.69 30.57 -10.83
CA GLU A 289 -1.00 29.58 -11.85
C GLU A 289 -2.52 29.35 -11.99
N TYR A 290 -3.27 29.38 -10.87
CA TYR A 290 -4.71 29.27 -10.87
C TYR A 290 -5.35 30.42 -11.65
N LEU A 291 -4.99 31.65 -11.33
CA LEU A 291 -5.53 32.86 -11.99
C LEU A 291 -5.02 33.01 -13.43
N THR A 292 -3.86 32.46 -13.76
CA THR A 292 -3.40 32.37 -15.14
C THR A 292 -4.30 31.48 -15.99
N LEU A 293 -4.74 30.35 -15.43
CA LEU A 293 -5.62 29.41 -16.13
C LEU A 293 -7.09 29.86 -16.10
N TYR A 294 -7.57 30.41 -14.97
CA TYR A 294 -8.93 30.95 -14.79
C TYR A 294 -8.89 32.39 -14.26
N PRO A 295 -8.76 33.41 -15.12
CA PRO A 295 -8.57 34.80 -14.69
C PRO A 295 -9.74 35.38 -13.88
N SER A 296 -10.94 34.84 -14.07
CA SER A 296 -12.16 35.31 -13.37
C SER A 296 -12.44 34.55 -12.08
N ALA A 297 -11.59 33.61 -11.68
CA ALA A 297 -11.83 32.79 -10.49
C ALA A 297 -11.72 33.59 -9.20
N ASN A 298 -12.65 33.35 -8.28
CA ASN A 298 -12.63 33.90 -6.91
C ASN A 298 -11.92 32.93 -5.97
N ILE A 299 -10.65 33.18 -5.66
CA ILE A 299 -9.84 32.28 -4.83
C ILE A 299 -9.48 32.91 -3.50
N LEU A 300 -9.42 32.08 -2.43
CA LEU A 300 -8.93 32.48 -1.12
C LEU A 300 -7.55 31.84 -0.86
N VAL A 301 -6.55 32.66 -0.67
CA VAL A 301 -5.18 32.18 -0.36
C VAL A 301 -4.90 32.39 1.11
N ALA A 302 -4.56 31.31 1.81
CA ALA A 302 -4.22 31.38 3.24
C ALA A 302 -2.83 31.95 3.48
N THR A 303 -2.74 32.90 4.39
CA THR A 303 -1.47 33.48 4.86
C THR A 303 -1.10 32.96 6.25
N LYS A 304 0.15 33.14 6.66
CA LYS A 304 0.61 32.77 8.01
C LYS A 304 -0.22 33.47 9.09
N LYS A 305 -0.60 34.74 8.87
CA LYS A 305 -1.38 35.55 9.81
C LYS A 305 -2.80 35.02 10.04
N ASP A 306 -3.40 34.42 9.03
CA ASP A 306 -4.76 33.85 9.13
C ASP A 306 -4.82 32.66 10.09
N PHE A 307 -3.69 31.94 10.27
CA PHE A 307 -3.58 30.79 11.16
C PHE A 307 -2.95 31.10 12.54
N GLU A 308 -2.73 32.35 12.88
CA GLU A 308 -2.48 32.76 14.27
C GLU A 308 -3.70 32.39 15.13
N THR A 309 -3.47 32.07 16.40
CA THR A 309 -4.52 31.57 17.32
C THR A 309 -5.76 32.47 17.37
N LYS A 310 -5.58 33.77 17.31
CA LYS A 310 -6.66 34.78 17.36
C LYS A 310 -7.47 34.86 16.07
N ASN A 311 -6.87 34.57 14.90
CA ASN A 311 -7.48 34.76 13.58
C ASN A 311 -8.05 33.47 12.99
N ARG A 312 -7.60 32.29 13.46
CA ARG A 312 -7.91 30.98 12.90
C ARG A 312 -9.42 30.71 12.81
N LYS A 313 -10.17 30.99 13.87
CA LYS A 313 -11.63 30.79 13.87
C LYS A 313 -12.32 31.64 12.80
N THR A 314 -11.92 32.90 12.67
CA THR A 314 -12.44 33.82 11.66
C THR A 314 -12.10 33.34 10.25
N PHE A 315 -10.88 32.86 10.02
CA PHE A 315 -10.47 32.35 8.72
C PHE A 315 -11.20 31.04 8.37
N CYS A 316 -11.36 30.11 9.31
CA CYS A 316 -12.18 28.92 9.10
C CYS A 316 -13.65 29.29 8.80
N GLY A 317 -14.18 30.32 9.47
CA GLY A 317 -15.51 30.87 9.16
C GLY A 317 -15.59 31.41 7.72
N LYS A 318 -14.58 32.14 7.25
CA LYS A 318 -14.51 32.60 5.84
C LYS A 318 -14.49 31.43 4.85
N ILE A 319 -13.71 30.36 5.14
CA ILE A 319 -13.72 29.16 4.31
C ILE A 319 -15.12 28.54 4.26
N ALA A 320 -15.79 28.44 5.40
CA ALA A 320 -17.09 27.78 5.48
C ALA A 320 -18.20 28.57 4.77
N THR A 321 -18.26 29.90 4.97
CA THR A 321 -19.38 30.75 4.53
C THR A 321 -19.13 31.51 3.24
N GLY A 322 -17.86 31.72 2.84
CA GLY A 322 -17.53 32.50 1.64
C GLY A 322 -17.81 31.73 0.35
N ASP A 323 -18.23 32.44 -0.68
CA ASP A 323 -18.42 31.89 -2.02
C ASP A 323 -17.10 32.00 -2.82
N TYR A 324 -16.23 31.01 -2.62
CA TYR A 324 -14.96 30.90 -3.35
C TYR A 324 -15.02 29.75 -4.34
N ASP A 325 -14.28 29.85 -5.44
CA ASP A 325 -14.04 28.72 -6.34
C ASP A 325 -13.05 27.75 -5.73
N ALA A 326 -12.02 28.31 -5.10
CA ALA A 326 -11.00 27.52 -4.44
C ALA A 326 -10.42 28.21 -3.21
N VAL A 327 -9.91 27.39 -2.30
CA VAL A 327 -9.12 27.81 -1.15
C VAL A 327 -7.74 27.14 -1.25
N ILE A 328 -6.67 27.92 -1.20
CA ILE A 328 -5.29 27.45 -1.25
C ILE A 328 -4.66 27.63 0.12
N ILE A 329 -4.17 26.54 0.71
CA ILE A 329 -3.65 26.49 2.08
C ILE A 329 -2.35 25.68 2.13
N GLY A 330 -1.41 26.13 2.96
CA GLY A 330 -0.16 25.37 3.19
C GLY A 330 -0.35 24.20 4.13
N HIS A 331 0.47 23.15 4.00
CA HIS A 331 0.42 21.93 4.84
C HIS A 331 0.40 22.25 6.34
N SER A 332 1.32 23.09 6.82
CA SER A 332 1.40 23.43 8.25
C SER A 332 0.21 24.25 8.78
N GLN A 333 -0.54 24.88 7.89
CA GLN A 333 -1.76 25.58 8.24
C GLN A 333 -2.95 24.62 8.25
N PHE A 334 -3.00 23.68 7.29
CA PHE A 334 -4.03 22.65 7.21
C PHE A 334 -4.02 21.75 8.46
N GLU A 335 -2.86 21.34 8.95
CA GLU A 335 -2.70 20.56 10.18
C GLU A 335 -3.30 21.24 11.44
N LYS A 336 -3.46 22.57 11.41
CA LYS A 336 -4.06 23.31 12.51
C LYS A 336 -5.59 23.38 12.47
N ILE A 337 -6.22 22.89 11.42
CA ILE A 337 -7.68 22.79 11.35
C ILE A 337 -8.12 21.60 12.20
N PRO A 338 -8.93 21.82 13.27
CA PRO A 338 -9.31 20.74 14.14
C PRO A 338 -10.25 19.76 13.44
N VAL A 339 -10.01 18.47 13.64
CA VAL A 339 -10.94 17.40 13.30
C VAL A 339 -12.00 17.30 14.40
N SER A 340 -13.24 16.93 14.07
CA SER A 340 -14.28 16.77 15.08
C SER A 340 -13.89 15.71 16.12
N VAL A 341 -14.35 15.92 17.35
CA VAL A 341 -14.02 15.01 18.49
C VAL A 341 -14.55 13.60 18.19
N GLU A 342 -15.74 13.48 17.63
CA GLU A 342 -16.35 12.19 17.27
C GLU A 342 -15.49 11.45 16.25
N ARG A 343 -14.94 12.15 15.24
CA ARG A 343 -14.06 11.55 14.25
C ARG A 343 -12.72 11.10 14.84
N GLN A 344 -12.18 11.87 15.79
CA GLN A 344 -10.97 11.50 16.52
C GLN A 344 -11.19 10.24 17.36
N ILE A 345 -12.28 10.19 18.11
CA ILE A 345 -12.65 9.01 18.91
C ILE A 345 -12.79 7.78 18.00
N TYR A 346 -13.54 7.89 16.92
CA TYR A 346 -13.73 6.79 15.98
C TYR A 346 -12.38 6.22 15.45
N LEU A 347 -11.47 7.10 15.03
CA LEU A 347 -10.15 6.68 14.52
C LEU A 347 -9.29 6.00 15.60
N ILE A 348 -9.36 6.50 16.85
CA ILE A 348 -8.64 5.91 17.97
C ILE A 348 -9.23 4.53 18.34
N GLU A 349 -10.55 4.39 18.33
CA GLU A 349 -11.21 3.11 18.58
C GLU A 349 -10.88 2.06 17.52
N GLU A 350 -10.84 2.46 16.24
CA GLU A 350 -10.41 1.57 15.15
C GLU A 350 -8.96 1.09 15.36
N GLN A 351 -8.04 2.00 15.68
CA GLN A 351 -6.65 1.64 15.98
C GLN A 351 -6.53 0.72 17.21
N ILE A 352 -7.31 0.95 18.26
CA ILE A 352 -7.33 0.10 19.44
C ILE A 352 -7.81 -1.31 19.07
N ASN A 353 -8.87 -1.43 18.26
CA ASN A 353 -9.40 -2.70 17.82
C ASN A 353 -8.38 -3.50 16.97
N ASP A 354 -7.66 -2.84 16.08
CA ASP A 354 -6.60 -3.48 15.30
C ASP A 354 -5.43 -3.96 16.17
N ILE A 355 -5.03 -3.17 17.16
CA ILE A 355 -4.01 -3.59 18.12
C ILE A 355 -4.49 -4.78 18.97
N VAL A 356 -5.75 -4.84 19.36
CA VAL A 356 -6.33 -5.98 20.10
C VAL A 356 -6.24 -7.25 19.26
N LYS A 357 -6.69 -7.20 18.01
CA LYS A 357 -6.59 -8.33 17.06
C LYS A 357 -5.14 -8.79 16.87
N GLY A 358 -4.22 -7.83 16.71
CA GLY A 358 -2.78 -8.11 16.59
C GLY A 358 -2.19 -8.77 17.85
N ILE A 359 -2.59 -8.35 19.06
CA ILE A 359 -2.17 -9.00 20.32
C ILE A 359 -2.66 -10.44 20.40
N GLU A 360 -3.91 -10.71 20.03
CA GLU A 360 -4.49 -12.05 20.03
C GLU A 360 -3.78 -12.98 19.04
N GLU A 361 -3.49 -12.50 17.85
CA GLU A 361 -2.75 -13.24 16.84
C GLU A 361 -1.30 -13.52 17.29
N ALA A 362 -0.62 -12.51 17.82
CA ALA A 362 0.74 -12.65 18.33
C ALA A 362 0.81 -13.67 19.48
N LYS A 363 -0.19 -13.71 20.35
CA LYS A 363 -0.29 -14.71 21.41
C LYS A 363 -0.52 -16.12 20.87
N ARG A 364 -1.41 -16.29 19.87
CA ARG A 364 -1.66 -17.59 19.21
C ARG A 364 -0.41 -18.13 18.55
N ASN A 365 0.37 -17.27 17.91
CA ASN A 365 1.57 -17.63 17.16
C ASN A 365 2.84 -17.70 18.02
N ASN A 366 2.74 -17.64 19.36
CA ASN A 366 3.88 -17.62 20.28
C ASN A 366 4.95 -16.58 19.91
N ALA A 367 4.52 -15.41 19.45
CA ALA A 367 5.42 -14.29 19.13
C ALA A 367 6.25 -13.88 20.37
N GLU A 368 7.35 -13.19 20.14
CA GLU A 368 8.23 -12.75 21.21
C GLU A 368 7.46 -11.93 22.26
N ARG A 369 7.64 -12.26 23.53
CA ARG A 369 6.97 -11.56 24.66
C ARG A 369 7.20 -10.05 24.65
N PHE A 370 8.30 -9.60 24.04
CA PHE A 370 8.61 -8.18 23.88
C PHE A 370 7.61 -7.48 22.98
N THR A 371 7.32 -8.04 21.79
CA THR A 371 6.36 -7.49 20.81
C THR A 371 4.97 -7.37 21.41
N VAL A 372 4.49 -8.41 22.10
CA VAL A 372 3.19 -8.39 22.78
C VAL A 372 3.12 -7.30 23.87
N LYS A 373 4.17 -7.15 24.69
CA LYS A 373 4.25 -6.10 25.72
C LYS A 373 4.26 -4.69 25.11
N GLN A 374 4.95 -4.50 24.00
CA GLN A 374 5.00 -3.21 23.29
C GLN A 374 3.62 -2.84 22.75
N MET A 375 2.93 -3.77 22.09
CA MET A 375 1.55 -3.56 21.59
C MET A 375 0.58 -3.24 22.75
N GLN A 376 0.68 -3.96 23.88
CA GLN A 376 -0.12 -3.66 25.08
C GLN A 376 0.17 -2.27 25.67
N LYS A 377 1.42 -1.82 25.62
CA LYS A 377 1.79 -0.46 26.05
C LYS A 377 1.17 0.60 25.14
N THR A 378 1.24 0.40 23.81
CA THR A 378 0.60 1.29 22.83
C THR A 378 -0.91 1.32 23.01
N GLN A 379 -1.56 0.16 23.19
CA GLN A 379 -3.00 0.09 23.49
C GLN A 379 -3.39 0.89 24.73
N LYS A 380 -2.61 0.77 25.82
CA LYS A 380 -2.87 1.56 27.05
C LYS A 380 -2.72 3.06 26.81
N SER A 381 -1.71 3.47 26.03
CA SER A 381 -1.48 4.89 25.70
C SER A 381 -2.59 5.49 24.86
N LEU A 382 -3.24 4.71 24.00
CA LEU A 382 -4.36 5.17 23.18
C LEU A 382 -5.70 5.22 23.93
N LYS A 383 -5.82 4.50 25.05
CA LYS A 383 -7.01 4.50 25.93
C LYS A 383 -7.02 5.62 26.97
N LEU A 384 -5.89 6.29 27.19
CA LEU A 384 -5.74 7.47 28.06
C LEU A 384 -6.03 8.75 27.30
#